data_2bff239370ad676054e91d6294dd4e7b
#
_entry.id   2bff239370ad676054e91d6294dd4e7b
#
_cell.length_a   1.000
_cell.length_b   1.000
_cell.length_c   1.000
_cell.angle_alpha   90.00
_cell.angle_beta   90.00
_cell.angle_gamma   90.00
#
_symmetry.space_group_name_H-M   'P 1'
#
loop_
_entity.id
_entity.type
_entity.pdbx_description
1 polymer ?
#
loop_
_entity_poly.entity_id
_entity_poly.type
_entity_poly.pdbx_seq_one_letter_code
_entity_poly.pdbx_strand_id
1 'polypeptide(L)'
;MTMTKNLILLLLLSLPFVITSCNEDDDLSSGNNERKDIVLSRSHQEMVNENVKFAFSLFDKVNELETEKPNWIISPLSASIALSMTANGTANNSLNQIKDVLGFNDFQMNEINSYYNTLTEELMAVDNTTRLALANSVWLHNDFQFYDSFVNTTKDV
;
A
#
# COMPACT_ATOMS: atom_id res chain seq x y z
N MET A 1 -67.92 -7.34 9.99
CA MET A 1 -66.63 -8.04 10.30
C MET A 1 -65.93 -8.58 9.04
N THR A 2 -66.12 -7.92 7.89
CA THR A 2 -65.57 -8.31 6.59
C THR A 2 -64.64 -7.25 5.94
N MET A 3 -64.72 -5.98 6.41
CA MET A 3 -63.85 -4.91 5.84
C MET A 3 -62.42 -4.94 6.32
N THR A 4 -62.15 -5.45 7.51
CA THR A 4 -60.75 -5.52 8.06
C THR A 4 -59.92 -6.61 7.41
N LYS A 5 -60.51 -7.72 6.95
CA LYS A 5 -59.78 -8.80 6.27
C LYS A 5 -59.29 -8.40 4.87
N ASN A 6 -60.08 -7.61 4.14
CA ASN A 6 -59.71 -7.12 2.81
C ASN A 6 -58.62 -6.05 2.86
N LEU A 7 -58.58 -5.23 3.94
CA LEU A 7 -57.56 -4.22 4.15
C LEU A 7 -56.18 -4.85 4.46
N ILE A 8 -56.18 -5.96 5.25
CA ILE A 8 -54.95 -6.71 5.56
C ILE A 8 -54.44 -7.46 4.33
N LEU A 9 -55.32 -7.97 3.49
CA LEU A 9 -54.95 -8.64 2.24
C LEU A 9 -54.33 -7.67 1.21
N LEU A 10 -54.82 -6.41 1.16
CA LEU A 10 -54.28 -5.34 0.32
C LEU A 10 -52.92 -4.83 0.83
N LEU A 11 -52.69 -4.84 2.15
CA LEU A 11 -51.42 -4.46 2.73
C LEU A 11 -50.33 -5.52 2.54
N LEU A 12 -50.69 -6.81 2.42
CA LEU A 12 -49.75 -7.91 2.16
C LEU A 12 -49.36 -8.03 0.68
N LEU A 13 -50.12 -7.39 -0.24
CA LEU A 13 -49.81 -7.42 -1.68
C LEU A 13 -48.90 -6.26 -2.13
N SER A 14 -48.58 -5.30 -1.24
CA SER A 14 -47.75 -4.14 -1.56
C SER A 14 -46.28 -4.29 -1.12
N LEU A 15 -45.85 -5.47 -0.65
CA LEU A 15 -44.49 -5.65 -0.08
C LEU A 15 -43.54 -6.56 -0.84
N PRO A 16 -43.55 -6.71 -2.17
CA PRO A 16 -42.46 -7.39 -2.82
C PRO A 16 -41.69 -6.53 -3.83
N PHE A 17 -41.46 -5.25 -3.55
CA PHE A 17 -40.75 -4.44 -4.55
C PHE A 17 -39.69 -3.54 -3.98
N VAL A 18 -38.85 -4.04 -3.07
CA VAL A 18 -37.56 -3.37 -2.79
C VAL A 18 -36.50 -4.41 -2.48
N ILE A 19 -36.21 -5.31 -3.39
CA ILE A 19 -34.91 -5.95 -3.56
C ILE A 19 -34.52 -5.88 -5.03
N THR A 20 -34.46 -4.70 -5.56
CA THR A 20 -33.50 -4.44 -6.62
C THR A 20 -32.18 -4.23 -5.91
N SER A 21 -31.57 -5.32 -5.50
CA SER A 21 -30.13 -5.43 -5.40
C SER A 21 -29.55 -4.84 -6.69
N CYS A 22 -28.63 -3.92 -6.57
CA CYS A 22 -27.79 -3.48 -7.66
C CYS A 22 -27.19 -4.69 -8.35
N ASN A 23 -27.81 -5.15 -9.43
CA ASN A 23 -27.07 -5.73 -10.53
C ASN A 23 -26.53 -4.52 -11.30
N GLU A 24 -25.42 -3.99 -10.84
CA GLU A 24 -24.50 -3.30 -11.72
C GLU A 24 -23.91 -4.38 -12.63
N ASP A 25 -24.68 -4.82 -13.60
CA ASP A 25 -24.14 -5.18 -14.90
C ASP A 25 -23.72 -3.86 -15.53
N ASP A 26 -22.69 -3.25 -14.95
CA ASP A 26 -21.86 -2.28 -15.66
C ASP A 26 -21.22 -3.03 -16.82
N ASP A 27 -21.94 -3.05 -17.91
CA ASP A 27 -21.41 -3.24 -19.26
C ASP A 27 -20.55 -2.00 -19.59
N LEU A 28 -19.59 -1.71 -18.72
CA LEU A 28 -18.51 -0.79 -18.93
C LEU A 28 -17.55 -1.49 -19.89
N SER A 29 -17.85 -1.30 -21.18
CA SER A 29 -16.88 -1.26 -22.27
C SER A 29 -15.77 -2.32 -22.10
N SER A 30 -15.94 -3.38 -22.85
CA SER A 30 -14.89 -4.32 -23.28
C SER A 30 -13.66 -3.61 -23.90
N GLY A 31 -12.96 -2.82 -23.09
CA GLY A 31 -11.53 -2.63 -23.22
C GLY A 31 -10.91 -3.79 -22.46
N ASN A 32 -10.00 -4.53 -23.06
CA ASN A 32 -9.18 -5.55 -22.42
C ASN A 32 -8.42 -4.95 -21.24
N ASN A 33 -9.11 -4.81 -20.11
CA ASN A 33 -8.58 -4.29 -18.88
C ASN A 33 -8.20 -5.47 -17.98
N GLU A 34 -7.35 -6.34 -18.51
CA GLU A 34 -6.77 -7.41 -17.72
C GLU A 34 -5.82 -6.78 -16.70
N ARG A 35 -6.29 -6.73 -15.45
CA ARG A 35 -5.42 -6.44 -14.33
C ARG A 35 -4.30 -7.48 -14.31
N LYS A 36 -3.07 -7.01 -14.38
CA LYS A 36 -1.89 -7.86 -14.37
C LYS A 36 -1.59 -8.32 -12.93
N ASP A 37 -1.38 -9.61 -12.74
CA ASP A 37 -0.92 -10.12 -11.46
C ASP A 37 0.53 -9.71 -11.20
N ILE A 38 0.79 -9.25 -9.97
CA ILE A 38 2.15 -8.93 -9.51
C ILE A 38 2.90 -10.23 -9.24
N VAL A 39 3.95 -10.47 -10.00
CA VAL A 39 4.79 -11.67 -9.87
C VAL A 39 6.06 -11.33 -9.10
N LEU A 40 6.12 -11.79 -7.86
CA LEU A 40 7.27 -11.61 -6.98
C LEU A 40 8.01 -12.92 -6.73
N SER A 41 9.32 -12.87 -6.58
CA SER A 41 10.12 -14.00 -6.10
C SER A 41 9.70 -14.41 -4.69
N ARG A 42 10.09 -15.61 -4.25
CA ARG A 42 9.77 -16.07 -2.89
C ARG A 42 10.32 -15.13 -1.82
N SER A 43 11.57 -14.69 -1.96
CA SER A 43 12.18 -13.74 -1.01
C SER A 43 11.46 -12.40 -1.00
N HIS A 44 11.03 -11.90 -2.16
CA HIS A 44 10.22 -10.67 -2.24
C HIS A 44 8.85 -10.83 -1.57
N GLN A 45 8.22 -12.00 -1.66
CA GLN A 45 6.97 -12.29 -0.94
C GLN A 45 7.16 -12.29 0.59
N GLU A 46 8.28 -12.81 1.07
CA GLU A 46 8.66 -12.73 2.48
C GLU A 46 8.81 -11.26 2.92
N MET A 47 9.47 -10.42 2.11
CA MET A 47 9.59 -8.98 2.38
C MET A 47 8.26 -8.24 2.34
N VAL A 48 7.31 -8.63 1.48
CA VAL A 48 5.92 -8.09 1.50
C VAL A 48 5.27 -8.34 2.86
N ASN A 49 5.41 -9.54 3.42
CA ASN A 49 4.85 -9.87 4.71
C ASN A 49 5.45 -9.01 5.84
N GLU A 50 6.75 -8.75 5.81
CA GLU A 50 7.39 -7.84 6.78
C GLU A 50 6.94 -6.39 6.58
N ASN A 51 6.81 -5.91 5.34
CA ASN A 51 6.26 -4.59 5.06
C ASN A 51 4.81 -4.42 5.55
N VAL A 52 3.99 -5.47 5.49
CA VAL A 52 2.63 -5.45 6.06
C VAL A 52 2.69 -5.29 7.59
N LYS A 53 3.58 -6.02 8.27
CA LYS A 53 3.78 -5.87 9.73
C LYS A 53 4.25 -4.45 10.08
N PHE A 54 5.24 -3.93 9.34
CA PHE A 54 5.71 -2.56 9.48
C PHE A 54 4.57 -1.55 9.30
N ALA A 55 3.72 -1.74 8.28
CA ALA A 55 2.61 -0.85 7.99
C ALA A 55 1.61 -0.76 9.16
N PHE A 56 1.23 -1.90 9.74
CA PHE A 56 0.36 -1.93 10.91
C PHE A 56 1.03 -1.33 12.16
N SER A 57 2.31 -1.64 12.39
CA SER A 57 3.05 -1.05 13.51
C SER A 57 3.17 0.46 13.41
N LEU A 58 3.45 0.97 12.21
CA LEU A 58 3.50 2.41 11.94
C LEU A 58 2.13 3.06 12.16
N PHE A 59 1.06 2.42 11.66
CA PHE A 59 -0.30 2.91 11.83
C PHE A 59 -0.66 3.01 13.32
N ASP A 60 -0.40 1.96 14.10
CA ASP A 60 -0.68 1.93 15.53
C ASP A 60 0.08 3.05 16.27
N LYS A 61 1.37 3.24 15.95
CA LYS A 61 2.17 4.29 16.58
C LYS A 61 1.72 5.70 16.23
N VAL A 62 1.35 5.94 14.97
CA VAL A 62 0.78 7.24 14.58
C VAL A 62 -0.57 7.47 15.26
N ASN A 63 -1.42 6.44 15.35
CA ASN A 63 -2.71 6.54 16.03
C ASN A 63 -2.60 6.78 17.53
N GLU A 64 -1.57 6.23 18.19
CA GLU A 64 -1.27 6.51 19.60
C GLU A 64 -0.81 7.96 19.85
N LEU A 65 -0.05 8.53 18.90
CA LEU A 65 0.58 9.85 19.04
C LEU A 65 -0.31 10.99 18.55
N GLU A 66 -1.15 10.74 17.53
CA GLU A 66 -1.99 11.76 16.93
C GLU A 66 -3.33 11.85 17.65
N THR A 67 -3.37 12.63 18.73
CA THR A 67 -4.56 12.78 19.59
C THR A 67 -5.41 14.00 19.24
N GLU A 68 -4.90 14.93 18.44
CA GLU A 68 -5.55 16.22 18.20
C GLU A 68 -6.35 16.26 16.89
N LYS A 69 -5.98 15.44 15.91
CA LYS A 69 -6.63 15.45 14.58
C LYS A 69 -7.55 14.25 14.41
N PRO A 70 -8.83 14.48 14.07
CA PRO A 70 -9.80 13.40 13.89
C PRO A 70 -9.56 12.56 12.64
N ASN A 71 -8.81 13.09 11.67
CA ASN A 71 -8.52 12.42 10.40
C ASN A 71 -7.04 12.63 10.02
N TRP A 72 -6.36 11.55 9.67
CA TRP A 72 -4.99 11.55 9.17
C TRP A 72 -4.78 10.44 8.14
N ILE A 73 -3.81 10.63 7.28
CA ILE A 73 -3.45 9.67 6.23
C ILE A 73 -1.93 9.45 6.32
N ILE A 74 -1.51 8.20 6.24
CA ILE A 74 -0.11 7.81 6.10
C ILE A 74 0.10 6.93 4.88
N SER A 75 1.33 6.90 4.38
CA SER A 75 1.78 5.97 3.34
C SER A 75 2.90 5.10 3.91
N PRO A 76 2.60 3.92 4.47
CA PRO A 76 3.64 3.04 5.00
C PRO A 76 4.64 2.59 3.93
N LEU A 77 4.20 2.38 2.69
CA LEU A 77 5.10 2.02 1.59
C LEU A 77 6.13 3.13 1.33
N SER A 78 5.70 4.40 1.25
CA SER A 78 6.63 5.51 1.08
C SER A 78 7.59 5.65 2.25
N ALA A 79 7.12 5.42 3.48
CA ALA A 79 7.96 5.45 4.67
C ALA A 79 9.01 4.32 4.65
N SER A 80 8.63 3.10 4.29
CA SER A 80 9.55 1.97 4.21
C SER A 80 10.59 2.15 3.10
N ILE A 81 10.21 2.67 1.93
CA ILE A 81 11.15 3.00 0.86
C ILE A 81 12.14 4.08 1.32
N ALA A 82 11.68 5.16 1.95
CA ALA A 82 12.55 6.23 2.45
C ALA A 82 13.54 5.73 3.51
N LEU A 83 13.11 4.84 4.41
CA LEU A 83 13.99 4.17 5.36
C LEU A 83 15.02 3.27 4.66
N SER A 84 14.63 2.53 3.64
CA SER A 84 15.53 1.71 2.84
C SER A 84 16.56 2.56 2.08
N MET A 85 16.16 3.67 1.47
CA MET A 85 17.09 4.64 0.87
C MET A 85 18.10 5.14 1.91
N THR A 86 17.64 5.47 3.12
CA THR A 86 18.50 5.90 4.22
C THR A 86 19.46 4.78 4.64
N ALA A 87 18.99 3.54 4.71
CA ALA A 87 19.79 2.37 5.07
C ALA A 87 21.02 2.18 4.16
N ASN A 88 20.88 2.50 2.86
CA ASN A 88 22.00 2.44 1.91
C ASN A 88 23.16 3.42 2.24
N GLY A 89 22.85 4.48 3.02
CA GLY A 89 23.85 5.43 3.49
C GLY A 89 24.36 5.17 4.90
N THR A 90 23.92 4.10 5.55
CA THR A 90 24.25 3.80 6.96
C THR A 90 25.10 2.53 7.09
N ALA A 91 25.72 2.37 8.26
CA ALA A 91 26.51 1.20 8.58
C ALA A 91 26.30 0.78 10.05
N ASN A 92 26.77 -0.43 10.37
CA ASN A 92 26.81 -0.96 11.74
C ASN A 92 25.46 -0.89 12.44
N ASN A 93 25.42 -0.27 13.62
CA ASN A 93 24.24 -0.24 14.47
C ASN A 93 23.05 0.48 13.81
N SER A 94 23.28 1.61 13.12
CA SER A 94 22.21 2.35 12.44
C SER A 94 21.56 1.53 11.32
N LEU A 95 22.37 0.83 10.52
CA LEU A 95 21.85 -0.08 9.50
C LEU A 95 21.00 -1.19 10.13
N ASN A 96 21.51 -1.82 11.20
CA ASN A 96 20.78 -2.89 11.87
C ASN A 96 19.46 -2.41 12.46
N GLN A 97 19.42 -1.23 13.06
CA GLN A 97 18.18 -0.65 13.60
C GLN A 97 17.15 -0.37 12.52
N ILE A 98 17.55 0.15 11.35
CA ILE A 98 16.61 0.37 10.25
C ILE A 98 16.07 -0.97 9.72
N LYS A 99 16.95 -1.95 9.52
CA LYS A 99 16.54 -3.29 9.08
C LYS A 99 15.60 -3.96 10.09
N ASP A 100 15.85 -3.80 11.39
CA ASP A 100 15.00 -4.34 12.46
C ASP A 100 13.60 -3.73 12.42
N VAL A 101 13.50 -2.41 12.29
CA VAL A 101 12.21 -1.70 12.17
C VAL A 101 11.42 -2.15 10.95
N LEU A 102 12.10 -2.41 9.81
CA LEU A 102 11.48 -2.88 8.58
C LEU A 102 11.20 -4.41 8.57
N GLY A 103 11.74 -5.15 9.54
CA GLY A 103 11.68 -6.62 9.58
C GLY A 103 12.62 -7.30 8.58
N PHE A 104 13.67 -6.62 8.12
CA PHE A 104 14.56 -7.08 7.04
C PHE A 104 15.92 -7.57 7.53
N ASN A 105 16.01 -8.03 8.78
CA ASN A 105 17.29 -8.46 9.40
C ASN A 105 18.01 -9.56 8.59
N ASP A 106 17.25 -10.48 8.03
CA ASP A 106 17.78 -11.64 7.32
C ASP A 106 18.14 -11.37 5.84
N PHE A 107 17.81 -10.18 5.32
CA PHE A 107 18.04 -9.83 3.92
C PHE A 107 19.27 -8.92 3.76
N GLN A 108 19.97 -9.05 2.64
CA GLN A 108 21.06 -8.15 2.27
C GLN A 108 20.53 -6.87 1.63
N MET A 109 21.27 -5.75 1.70
CA MET A 109 20.81 -4.47 1.15
C MET A 109 20.52 -4.51 -0.35
N ASN A 110 21.27 -5.29 -1.13
CA ASN A 110 21.01 -5.47 -2.55
C ASN A 110 19.67 -6.19 -2.83
N GLU A 111 19.29 -7.14 -1.97
CA GLU A 111 17.99 -7.84 -2.06
C GLU A 111 16.85 -6.89 -1.70
N ILE A 112 17.02 -6.08 -0.66
CA ILE A 112 16.04 -5.06 -0.23
C ILE A 112 15.83 -4.02 -1.34
N ASN A 113 16.90 -3.52 -1.96
CA ASN A 113 16.83 -2.58 -3.06
C ASN A 113 16.12 -3.21 -4.29
N SER A 114 16.50 -4.45 -4.64
CA SER A 114 15.83 -5.19 -5.72
C SER A 114 14.34 -5.41 -5.46
N TYR A 115 13.98 -5.67 -4.21
CA TYR A 115 12.58 -5.83 -3.82
C TYR A 115 11.78 -4.54 -4.06
N TYR A 116 12.23 -3.39 -3.56
CA TYR A 116 11.49 -2.14 -3.74
C TYR A 116 11.44 -1.69 -5.20
N ASN A 117 12.52 -1.87 -5.95
CA ASN A 117 12.52 -1.60 -7.39
C ASN A 117 11.47 -2.46 -8.11
N THR A 118 11.51 -3.78 -7.92
CA THR A 118 10.55 -4.70 -8.53
C THR A 118 9.11 -4.38 -8.11
N LEU A 119 8.88 -4.15 -6.80
CA LEU A 119 7.53 -3.86 -6.30
C LEU A 119 6.97 -2.56 -6.90
N THR A 120 7.81 -1.53 -6.99
CA THR A 120 7.41 -0.24 -7.55
C THR A 120 7.07 -0.35 -9.05
N GLU A 121 7.91 -1.04 -9.83
CA GLU A 121 7.67 -1.29 -11.24
C GLU A 121 6.38 -2.09 -11.48
N GLU A 122 6.19 -3.17 -10.74
CA GLU A 122 5.00 -4.03 -10.87
C GLU A 122 3.72 -3.29 -10.44
N LEU A 123 3.75 -2.49 -9.35
CA LEU A 123 2.62 -1.69 -8.94
C LEU A 123 2.22 -0.63 -9.97
N MET A 124 3.20 0.01 -10.62
CA MET A 124 2.93 0.99 -11.69
C MET A 124 2.38 0.35 -12.96
N ALA A 125 2.63 -0.94 -13.17
CA ALA A 125 2.25 -1.68 -14.37
C ALA A 125 0.99 -2.56 -14.18
N VAL A 126 0.41 -2.62 -12.97
CA VAL A 126 -0.67 -3.55 -12.63
C VAL A 126 -1.98 -3.27 -13.34
N ASP A 127 -2.24 -2.01 -13.67
CA ASP A 127 -3.50 -1.56 -14.26
C ASP A 127 -3.26 -0.43 -15.28
N ASN A 128 -3.74 -0.63 -16.49
CA ASN A 128 -3.60 0.35 -17.57
C ASN A 128 -4.58 1.52 -17.49
N THR A 129 -5.62 1.41 -16.66
CA THR A 129 -6.62 2.48 -16.44
C THR A 129 -6.27 3.39 -15.28
N THR A 130 -5.42 2.91 -14.36
CA THR A 130 -5.00 3.64 -13.18
C THR A 130 -3.57 4.14 -13.36
N ARG A 131 -3.33 5.42 -13.11
CA ARG A 131 -1.99 5.97 -13.10
C ARG A 131 -1.49 6.09 -11.66
N LEU A 132 -0.57 5.20 -11.28
CA LEU A 132 0.20 5.30 -10.06
C LEU A 132 1.54 5.97 -10.35
N ALA A 133 1.95 6.92 -9.50
CA ALA A 133 3.29 7.49 -9.51
C ALA A 133 3.82 7.46 -8.07
N LEU A 134 4.99 6.88 -7.88
CA LEU A 134 5.71 6.82 -6.60
C LEU A 134 6.96 7.66 -6.74
N ALA A 135 7.23 8.52 -5.75
CA ALA A 135 8.45 9.32 -5.71
C ALA A 135 8.87 9.54 -4.26
N ASN A 136 10.13 9.28 -3.99
CA ASN A 136 10.78 9.56 -2.72
C ASN A 136 11.99 10.46 -2.97
N SER A 137 12.41 11.23 -1.96
CA SER A 137 13.58 12.08 -2.08
C SER A 137 14.34 12.14 -0.76
N VAL A 138 15.66 12.23 -0.88
CA VAL A 138 16.57 12.47 0.25
C VAL A 138 17.19 13.85 0.10
N TRP A 139 17.10 14.65 1.14
CA TRP A 139 17.61 16.02 1.17
C TRP A 139 18.82 16.12 2.07
N LEU A 140 19.92 16.63 1.53
CA LEU A 140 21.16 16.84 2.25
C LEU A 140 21.36 18.31 2.58
N HIS A 141 21.88 18.59 3.78
CA HIS A 141 22.29 19.95 4.12
C HIS A 141 23.49 20.39 3.28
N ASN A 142 23.55 21.65 2.88
CA ASN A 142 24.53 22.19 1.94
C ASN A 142 26.00 22.04 2.39
N ASP A 143 26.25 21.88 3.68
CA ASP A 143 27.61 21.70 4.22
C ASP A 143 28.17 20.27 4.06
N PHE A 144 27.37 19.35 3.55
CA PHE A 144 27.74 17.93 3.36
C PHE A 144 27.69 17.54 1.89
N GLN A 145 28.33 16.43 1.56
CA GLN A 145 28.28 15.83 0.22
C GLN A 145 27.92 14.35 0.35
N PHE A 146 27.09 13.87 -0.56
CA PHE A 146 26.85 12.44 -0.71
C PHE A 146 28.03 11.78 -1.41
N TYR A 147 28.31 10.52 -1.03
CA TYR A 147 29.18 9.68 -1.83
C TYR A 147 28.45 9.27 -3.12
N ASP A 148 29.16 9.25 -4.25
CA ASP A 148 28.59 8.85 -5.54
C ASP A 148 27.96 7.43 -5.50
N SER A 149 28.58 6.52 -4.74
CA SER A 149 28.04 5.18 -4.53
C SER A 149 26.65 5.19 -3.89
N PHE A 150 26.43 6.03 -2.88
CA PHE A 150 25.13 6.19 -2.25
C PHE A 150 24.10 6.74 -3.24
N VAL A 151 24.44 7.82 -3.96
CA VAL A 151 23.55 8.45 -4.94
C VAL A 151 23.16 7.45 -6.04
N ASN A 152 24.12 6.66 -6.53
CA ASN A 152 23.83 5.68 -7.58
C ASN A 152 22.95 4.54 -7.07
N THR A 153 23.20 4.03 -5.86
CA THR A 153 22.40 2.94 -5.28
C THR A 153 20.97 3.38 -4.97
N THR A 154 20.77 4.63 -4.52
CA THR A 154 19.43 5.11 -4.12
C THR A 154 18.55 5.59 -5.27
N LYS A 155 19.09 5.75 -6.47
CA LYS A 155 18.29 6.09 -7.66
C LYS A 155 17.39 4.95 -8.13
N ASP A 156 17.75 3.73 -7.78
CA ASP A 156 17.11 2.50 -8.24
C ASP A 156 16.23 1.85 -7.13
N VAL A 157 15.90 2.60 -6.07
CA VAL A 157 15.07 2.11 -4.94
C VAL A 157 13.68 2.74 -4.91
#